data_4ad9940468a01962973fc1f471f1f752
#
_entry.id   4ad9940468a01962973fc1f471f1f752
#
_cell.length_a   1.000
_cell.length_b   1.000
_cell.length_c   1.000
_cell.angle_alpha   90.00
_cell.angle_beta   90.00
_cell.angle_gamma   90.00
#
_symmetry.space_group_name_H-M   'P 1'
#
loop_
_entity.id
_entity.type
_entity.pdbx_description
1 polymer ?
#
loop_
_entity_poly.entity_id
_entity_poly.type
_entity_poly.pdbx_seq_one_letter_code
_entity_poly.pdbx_strand_id
1 'polypeptide(L)'
;MKKNILKIVLITLLSLVLLSCGKKEDKIKIVFLPNESNDSLKNSREEFAKVIEKATGKKVEIITTTDYNIAVENIISGQAQIAYIGAEALLSARERSKDVEAVLTNSGASGTLDDAFYYSFIAVREEDAPQYKSGDGYDLKKMQGKSITFVTNSSTSGFKIPAHEIVKIFNLKDNDEVIQEGKVFSKVIFGGSHPGAQVNLFKKDSDIATFAIPKSFTIYELTSGQENKAGATYKVKQGAVAPFGDYAGKSFTVIKSIPVFNGPIVFNVKKLSKEDQDKIKKALMSKETTDNPAIFSDKKSKIRGLFLKENPNVGFLETD
;
A
#
# COMPACT_ATOMS: atom_id res chain seq x y z
N MET A 1 -65.30 25.71 6.39
CA MET A 1 -64.31 25.99 5.33
C MET A 1 -62.84 26.03 5.85
N LYS A 2 -62.49 26.81 6.88
CA LYS A 2 -61.08 26.91 7.36
C LYS A 2 -60.42 25.59 7.80
N LYS A 3 -61.15 24.61 8.40
CA LYS A 3 -60.58 23.30 8.82
C LYS A 3 -60.21 22.38 7.65
N ASN A 4 -60.90 22.51 6.51
CA ASN A 4 -60.61 21.67 5.34
C ASN A 4 -59.40 22.20 4.54
N ILE A 5 -59.25 23.52 4.50
CA ILE A 5 -58.07 24.17 3.86
C ILE A 5 -56.80 23.83 4.62
N LEU A 6 -56.83 23.78 5.97
CA LEU A 6 -55.68 23.43 6.78
C LEU A 6 -55.27 21.95 6.58
N LYS A 7 -56.24 21.05 6.40
CA LYS A 7 -55.95 19.64 6.09
C LYS A 7 -55.34 19.44 4.70
N ILE A 8 -55.81 20.19 3.69
CA ILE A 8 -55.30 20.14 2.31
C ILE A 8 -53.86 20.72 2.29
N VAL A 9 -53.57 21.80 2.98
CA VAL A 9 -52.24 22.39 3.09
C VAL A 9 -51.28 21.44 3.84
N LEU A 10 -51.74 20.74 4.88
CA LEU A 10 -50.92 19.78 5.61
C LEU A 10 -50.57 18.53 4.76
N ILE A 11 -51.53 18.04 3.93
CA ILE A 11 -51.32 16.89 3.02
C ILE A 11 -50.36 17.28 1.88
N THR A 12 -50.47 18.50 1.34
CA THR A 12 -49.56 18.99 0.30
C THR A 12 -48.13 19.25 0.85
N LEU A 13 -47.99 19.72 2.09
CA LEU A 13 -46.66 19.80 2.72
C LEU A 13 -46.03 18.42 2.99
N LEU A 14 -46.84 17.44 3.38
CA LEU A 14 -46.37 16.09 3.66
C LEU A 14 -45.99 15.36 2.35
N SER A 15 -46.64 15.64 1.24
CA SER A 15 -46.27 15.07 -0.08
C SER A 15 -45.01 15.70 -0.66
N LEU A 16 -44.68 16.97 -0.34
CA LEU A 16 -43.44 17.61 -0.75
C LEU A 16 -42.20 17.09 0.03
N VAL A 17 -42.41 16.65 1.26
CA VAL A 17 -41.33 16.03 2.07
C VAL A 17 -40.96 14.63 1.59
N LEU A 18 -41.95 13.90 1.00
CA LEU A 18 -41.67 12.55 0.44
C LEU A 18 -40.96 12.57 -0.92
N LEU A 19 -40.94 13.71 -1.62
CA LEU A 19 -40.22 13.89 -2.89
C LEU A 19 -38.75 14.36 -2.67
N SER A 20 -38.38 14.71 -1.43
CA SER A 20 -37.01 15.04 -1.05
C SER A 20 -36.19 13.82 -0.58
N CYS A 21 -36.56 12.62 -1.01
CA CYS A 21 -35.65 11.50 -0.98
C CYS A 21 -34.61 11.75 -2.07
N GLY A 22 -33.61 12.60 -1.75
CA GLY A 22 -32.48 12.85 -2.64
C GLY A 22 -31.96 11.52 -3.14
N LYS A 23 -31.92 11.32 -4.45
CA LYS A 23 -31.24 10.17 -5.06
C LYS A 23 -29.87 10.13 -4.38
N LYS A 24 -29.64 9.09 -3.57
CA LYS A 24 -28.32 8.83 -3.02
C LYS A 24 -27.40 8.76 -4.24
N GLU A 25 -26.54 9.77 -4.38
CA GLU A 25 -25.60 9.82 -5.50
C GLU A 25 -24.89 8.47 -5.52
N ASP A 26 -25.03 7.72 -6.59
CA ASP A 26 -24.44 6.38 -6.75
C ASP A 26 -22.93 6.57 -6.98
N LYS A 27 -22.20 6.66 -5.87
CA LYS A 27 -20.76 6.92 -5.84
C LYS A 27 -20.00 5.63 -5.61
N ILE A 28 -18.88 5.49 -6.27
CA ILE A 28 -17.87 4.48 -5.98
C ILE A 28 -16.82 5.09 -5.08
N LYS A 29 -16.45 4.43 -4.01
CA LYS A 29 -15.39 4.86 -3.12
C LYS A 29 -14.21 3.92 -3.19
N ILE A 30 -13.02 4.51 -3.28
CA ILE A 30 -11.75 3.79 -3.30
C ILE A 30 -10.95 4.17 -2.07
N VAL A 31 -10.43 3.17 -1.34
CA VAL A 31 -9.52 3.40 -0.23
C VAL A 31 -8.10 2.98 -0.59
N PHE A 32 -7.13 3.81 -0.22
CA PHE A 32 -5.70 3.54 -0.34
C PHE A 32 -5.04 3.39 1.03
N LEU A 33 -4.03 2.54 1.12
CA LEU A 33 -3.20 2.42 2.32
C LEU A 33 -2.40 3.71 2.60
N PRO A 34 -1.88 3.88 3.82
CA PRO A 34 -1.07 5.06 4.19
C PRO A 34 0.13 5.34 3.27
N ASN A 35 0.73 4.30 2.70
CA ASN A 35 1.87 4.45 1.79
C ASN A 35 1.52 5.22 0.51
N GLU A 36 0.33 4.98 0.00
CA GLU A 36 -0.21 5.58 -1.22
C GLU A 36 -1.03 6.84 -0.92
N SER A 37 -1.28 7.14 0.37
CA SER A 37 -2.10 8.28 0.81
C SER A 37 -1.34 9.60 0.88
N ASN A 38 -0.02 9.60 0.64
CA ASN A 38 0.80 10.81 0.68
C ASN A 38 0.52 11.76 -0.52
N ASP A 39 0.86 13.05 -0.35
CA ASP A 39 0.57 14.09 -1.33
C ASP A 39 1.30 13.87 -2.67
N SER A 40 2.48 13.25 -2.66
CA SER A 40 3.24 12.99 -3.89
C SER A 40 2.53 12.04 -4.86
N LEU A 41 1.54 11.27 -4.39
CA LEU A 41 0.71 10.36 -5.19
C LEU A 41 -0.72 10.88 -5.39
N LYS A 42 -1.04 12.11 -4.98
CA LYS A 42 -2.38 12.67 -5.12
C LYS A 42 -2.86 12.64 -6.57
N ASN A 43 -2.06 13.17 -7.48
CA ASN A 43 -2.39 13.16 -8.92
C ASN A 43 -2.59 11.74 -9.45
N SER A 44 -1.77 10.79 -9.02
CA SER A 44 -1.87 9.38 -9.45
C SER A 44 -3.17 8.73 -9.00
N ARG A 45 -3.59 9.00 -7.76
CA ARG A 45 -4.89 8.52 -7.24
C ARG A 45 -6.08 9.14 -7.97
N GLU A 46 -5.99 10.45 -8.28
CA GLU A 46 -7.02 11.17 -9.03
C GLU A 46 -7.14 10.63 -10.46
N GLU A 47 -6.04 10.37 -11.15
CA GLU A 47 -6.04 9.76 -12.49
C GLU A 47 -6.59 8.33 -12.46
N PHE A 48 -6.23 7.54 -11.45
CA PHE A 48 -6.80 6.21 -11.25
C PHE A 48 -8.33 6.27 -11.04
N ALA A 49 -8.80 7.22 -10.23
CA ALA A 49 -10.24 7.45 -10.01
C ALA A 49 -10.95 7.87 -11.31
N LYS A 50 -10.37 8.76 -12.13
CA LYS A 50 -10.94 9.18 -13.42
C LYS A 50 -11.12 8.02 -14.40
N VAL A 51 -10.22 7.03 -14.42
CA VAL A 51 -10.39 5.82 -15.24
C VAL A 51 -11.67 5.10 -14.86
N ILE A 52 -11.95 4.96 -13.57
CA ILE A 52 -13.14 4.29 -13.05
C ILE A 52 -14.40 5.13 -13.30
N GLU A 53 -14.34 6.45 -13.11
CA GLU A 53 -15.42 7.38 -13.44
C GLU A 53 -15.82 7.26 -14.93
N LYS A 54 -14.82 7.30 -15.82
CA LYS A 54 -15.03 7.17 -17.26
C LYS A 54 -15.68 5.83 -17.63
N ALA A 55 -15.26 4.75 -16.99
CA ALA A 55 -15.77 3.40 -17.27
C ALA A 55 -17.21 3.19 -16.79
N THR A 56 -17.55 3.73 -15.61
CA THR A 56 -18.82 3.46 -14.94
C THR A 56 -19.86 4.58 -15.12
N GLY A 57 -19.42 5.79 -15.45
CA GLY A 57 -20.26 7.00 -15.44
C GLY A 57 -20.63 7.48 -14.03
N LYS A 58 -20.06 6.90 -12.99
CA LYS A 58 -20.30 7.22 -11.58
C LYS A 58 -19.18 8.07 -11.02
N LYS A 59 -19.50 8.98 -10.11
CA LYS A 59 -18.48 9.72 -9.35
C LYS A 59 -17.64 8.78 -8.50
N VAL A 60 -16.33 9.03 -8.45
CA VAL A 60 -15.40 8.30 -7.58
C VAL A 60 -14.87 9.20 -6.46
N GLU A 61 -15.02 8.74 -5.23
CA GLU A 61 -14.50 9.39 -4.03
C GLU A 61 -13.26 8.63 -3.53
N ILE A 62 -12.16 9.33 -3.33
CA ILE A 62 -10.92 8.76 -2.84
C ILE A 62 -10.86 8.90 -1.33
N ILE A 63 -10.72 7.78 -0.61
CA ILE A 63 -10.50 7.74 0.82
C ILE A 63 -9.00 7.53 1.04
N THR A 64 -8.35 8.50 1.67
CA THR A 64 -6.99 8.37 2.18
C THR A 64 -7.04 8.07 3.68
N THR A 65 -6.13 7.23 4.14
CA THR A 65 -6.06 6.86 5.56
C THR A 65 -4.64 6.90 6.07
N THR A 66 -4.49 7.11 7.36
CA THR A 66 -3.22 7.02 8.09
C THR A 66 -3.04 5.68 8.79
N ASP A 67 -4.03 4.78 8.72
CA ASP A 67 -4.01 3.48 9.37
C ASP A 67 -4.45 2.35 8.43
N TYR A 68 -3.73 1.24 8.46
CA TYR A 68 -4.00 0.06 7.63
C TYR A 68 -5.34 -0.60 7.99
N ASN A 69 -5.67 -0.66 9.29
CA ASN A 69 -6.91 -1.29 9.74
C ASN A 69 -8.13 -0.49 9.28
N ILE A 70 -8.02 0.84 9.24
CA ILE A 70 -9.09 1.70 8.71
C ILE A 70 -9.36 1.38 7.23
N ALA A 71 -8.31 1.12 6.42
CA ALA A 71 -8.51 0.71 5.03
C ALA A 71 -9.23 -0.64 4.95
N VAL A 72 -8.85 -1.61 5.77
CA VAL A 72 -9.50 -2.94 5.85
C VAL A 72 -10.96 -2.80 6.29
N GLU A 73 -11.25 -2.00 7.31
CA GLU A 73 -12.64 -1.77 7.78
C GLU A 73 -13.51 -1.12 6.68
N ASN A 74 -12.97 -0.17 5.94
CA ASN A 74 -13.71 0.48 4.85
C ASN A 74 -14.13 -0.51 3.78
N ILE A 75 -13.24 -1.43 3.37
CA ILE A 75 -13.59 -2.41 2.32
C ILE A 75 -14.52 -3.51 2.84
N ILE A 76 -14.34 -4.00 4.06
CA ILE A 76 -15.20 -5.02 4.68
C ILE A 76 -16.62 -4.49 4.88
N SER A 77 -16.77 -3.31 5.45
CA SER A 77 -18.09 -2.71 5.71
C SER A 77 -18.79 -2.26 4.43
N GLY A 78 -18.06 -2.16 3.31
CA GLY A 78 -18.56 -1.63 2.05
C GLY A 78 -18.70 -0.11 2.05
N GLN A 79 -18.06 0.59 2.99
CA GLN A 79 -17.89 2.05 2.91
C GLN A 79 -16.98 2.43 1.74
N ALA A 80 -16.01 1.58 1.40
CA ALA A 80 -15.32 1.59 0.12
C ALA A 80 -15.73 0.35 -0.68
N GLN A 81 -15.90 0.50 -1.99
CA GLN A 81 -16.18 -0.59 -2.92
C GLN A 81 -14.92 -1.16 -3.54
N ILE A 82 -13.86 -0.39 -3.56
CA ILE A 82 -12.55 -0.73 -4.14
C ILE A 82 -11.46 -0.38 -3.14
N ALA A 83 -10.43 -1.23 -3.04
CA ALA A 83 -9.22 -0.90 -2.30
C ALA A 83 -7.97 -1.39 -3.04
N TYR A 84 -6.85 -0.68 -2.87
CA TYR A 84 -5.52 -1.18 -3.20
C TYR A 84 -4.80 -1.50 -1.88
N ILE A 85 -4.58 -2.80 -1.61
CA ILE A 85 -4.08 -3.30 -0.33
C ILE A 85 -3.02 -4.37 -0.51
N GLY A 86 -2.26 -4.64 0.55
CA GLY A 86 -1.31 -5.76 0.57
C GLY A 86 -1.98 -7.10 0.83
N ALA A 87 -1.24 -8.19 0.59
CA ALA A 87 -1.76 -9.56 0.75
C ALA A 87 -2.25 -9.85 2.18
N GLU A 88 -1.54 -9.39 3.21
CA GLU A 88 -1.97 -9.58 4.61
C GLU A 88 -3.29 -8.87 4.91
N ALA A 89 -3.44 -7.63 4.42
CA ALA A 89 -4.69 -6.88 4.58
C ALA A 89 -5.85 -7.58 3.86
N LEU A 90 -5.60 -8.19 2.68
CA LEU A 90 -6.59 -9.00 1.97
C LEU A 90 -6.97 -10.25 2.77
N LEU A 91 -5.99 -10.99 3.31
CA LEU A 91 -6.25 -12.18 4.13
C LEU A 91 -7.11 -11.83 5.34
N SER A 92 -6.72 -10.79 6.09
CA SER A 92 -7.50 -10.28 7.23
C SER A 92 -8.92 -9.84 6.83
N ALA A 93 -9.09 -9.23 5.65
CA ALA A 93 -10.40 -8.85 5.13
C ALA A 93 -11.24 -10.09 4.78
N ARG A 94 -10.65 -11.11 4.14
CA ARG A 94 -11.35 -12.34 3.73
C ARG A 94 -11.75 -13.23 4.90
N GLU A 95 -10.96 -13.27 5.97
CA GLU A 95 -11.34 -13.96 7.21
C GLU A 95 -12.63 -13.40 7.82
N ARG A 96 -12.88 -12.10 7.62
CA ARG A 96 -14.01 -11.38 8.20
C ARG A 96 -15.16 -11.15 7.22
N SER A 97 -14.91 -11.19 5.92
CA SER A 97 -15.92 -11.00 4.89
C SER A 97 -15.58 -11.76 3.61
N LYS A 98 -16.49 -12.65 3.20
CA LYS A 98 -16.40 -13.35 1.90
C LYS A 98 -16.72 -12.44 0.71
N ASP A 99 -17.24 -11.24 0.96
CA ASP A 99 -17.61 -10.28 -0.08
C ASP A 99 -16.39 -9.48 -0.61
N VAL A 100 -15.18 -9.68 -0.01
CA VAL A 100 -13.94 -9.02 -0.43
C VAL A 100 -13.11 -9.97 -1.29
N GLU A 101 -12.94 -9.61 -2.55
CA GLU A 101 -12.22 -10.42 -3.54
C GLU A 101 -11.06 -9.64 -4.16
N ALA A 102 -9.92 -10.29 -4.34
CA ALA A 102 -8.87 -9.79 -5.20
C ALA A 102 -9.34 -9.91 -6.64
N VAL A 103 -9.10 -8.90 -7.46
CA VAL A 103 -9.59 -8.90 -8.85
C VAL A 103 -8.49 -8.60 -9.85
N LEU A 104 -7.54 -7.74 -9.52
CA LEU A 104 -6.42 -7.38 -10.37
C LEU A 104 -5.16 -7.20 -9.54
N THR A 105 -4.01 -7.45 -10.16
CA THR A 105 -2.71 -7.01 -9.65
C THR A 105 -1.85 -6.52 -10.81
N ASN A 106 -0.82 -5.72 -10.53
CA ASN A 106 0.12 -5.32 -11.57
C ASN A 106 1.11 -6.46 -11.85
N SER A 107 1.36 -6.70 -13.12
CA SER A 107 2.32 -7.69 -13.60
C SER A 107 3.76 -7.34 -13.18
N GLY A 108 4.64 -8.31 -13.30
CA GLY A 108 6.07 -8.08 -13.32
C GLY A 108 6.57 -7.51 -14.66
N ALA A 109 7.88 -7.40 -14.81
CA ALA A 109 8.51 -6.92 -16.05
C ALA A 109 8.27 -7.85 -17.24
N SER A 110 8.05 -9.16 -17.01
CA SER A 110 7.67 -10.12 -18.05
C SER A 110 6.31 -9.82 -18.68
N GLY A 111 5.45 -9.04 -18.01
CA GLY A 111 4.05 -8.87 -18.38
C GLY A 111 3.15 -10.01 -17.85
N THR A 112 3.69 -10.89 -16.99
CA THR A 112 2.97 -12.02 -16.37
C THR A 112 2.96 -11.89 -14.84
N LEU A 113 2.35 -12.86 -14.15
CA LEU A 113 2.36 -12.94 -12.70
C LEU A 113 3.63 -13.62 -12.15
N ASP A 114 4.43 -14.29 -12.97
CA ASP A 114 5.59 -15.08 -12.53
C ASP A 114 6.67 -14.24 -11.84
N ASP A 115 6.82 -12.99 -12.24
CA ASP A 115 7.73 -12.00 -11.66
C ASP A 115 7.01 -10.78 -11.07
N ALA A 116 5.72 -10.92 -10.78
CA ALA A 116 4.87 -9.87 -10.20
C ALA A 116 5.14 -9.69 -8.70
N PHE A 117 6.35 -9.29 -8.34
CA PHE A 117 6.73 -9.08 -6.96
C PHE A 117 7.57 -7.81 -6.76
N TYR A 118 7.55 -7.34 -5.54
CA TYR A 118 8.41 -6.31 -4.98
C TYR A 118 9.21 -6.92 -3.81
N TYR A 119 9.94 -6.10 -3.06
CA TYR A 119 10.83 -6.64 -2.02
C TYR A 119 10.55 -6.04 -0.66
N SER A 120 10.50 -6.92 0.34
CA SER A 120 10.58 -6.57 1.74
C SER A 120 12.05 -6.53 2.16
N PHE A 121 12.47 -5.46 2.80
CA PHE A 121 13.82 -5.29 3.30
C PHE A 121 13.85 -5.36 4.82
N ILE A 122 14.88 -6.05 5.34
CA ILE A 122 15.41 -5.80 6.67
C ILE A 122 16.66 -4.96 6.42
N ALA A 123 16.68 -3.75 6.95
CA ALA A 123 17.70 -2.76 6.65
C ALA A 123 18.27 -2.12 7.92
N VAL A 124 19.51 -1.69 7.83
CA VAL A 124 20.25 -0.96 8.86
C VAL A 124 20.87 0.29 8.25
N ARG A 125 21.26 1.27 9.04
CA ARG A 125 22.04 2.39 8.52
C ARG A 125 23.33 1.88 7.87
N GLU A 126 23.82 2.56 6.85
CA GLU A 126 25.05 2.16 6.14
C GLU A 126 26.25 2.01 7.09
N GLU A 127 26.42 2.97 8.01
CA GLU A 127 27.50 2.96 8.99
C GLU A 127 27.43 1.77 9.96
N ASP A 128 26.27 1.18 10.17
CA ASP A 128 26.06 0.05 11.08
C ASP A 128 26.15 -1.32 10.37
N ALA A 129 26.08 -1.35 9.04
CA ALA A 129 26.04 -2.59 8.26
C ALA A 129 27.24 -3.53 8.52
N PRO A 130 28.48 -3.04 8.76
CA PRO A 130 29.62 -3.91 9.08
C PRO A 130 29.39 -4.78 10.31
N GLN A 131 28.60 -4.33 11.30
CA GLN A 131 28.32 -5.10 12.52
C GLN A 131 27.58 -6.40 12.24
N TYR A 132 26.81 -6.45 11.15
CA TYR A 132 25.98 -7.59 10.75
C TYR A 132 26.67 -8.51 9.75
N LYS A 133 27.83 -8.14 9.21
CA LYS A 133 28.55 -8.95 8.22
C LYS A 133 29.01 -10.31 8.77
N SER A 134 28.91 -11.34 7.88
CA SER A 134 29.43 -12.68 8.13
C SER A 134 29.79 -13.30 6.77
N GLY A 135 31.08 -13.52 6.52
CA GLY A 135 31.56 -13.91 5.19
C GLY A 135 31.13 -12.91 4.13
N ASP A 136 30.61 -13.40 3.01
CA ASP A 136 30.11 -12.57 1.91
C ASP A 136 28.67 -12.05 2.13
N GLY A 137 28.03 -12.42 3.25
CA GLY A 137 26.65 -12.06 3.56
C GLY A 137 26.47 -11.35 4.89
N TYR A 138 25.29 -11.52 5.48
CA TYR A 138 24.90 -10.96 6.78
C TYR A 138 24.35 -12.06 7.68
N ASP A 139 24.79 -12.03 8.95
CA ASP A 139 24.25 -12.90 10.00
C ASP A 139 23.12 -12.15 10.74
N LEU A 140 21.89 -12.55 10.47
CA LEU A 140 20.72 -11.93 11.08
C LEU A 140 20.57 -12.26 12.58
N LYS A 141 21.29 -13.25 13.11
CA LYS A 141 21.34 -13.50 14.57
C LYS A 141 21.95 -12.33 15.33
N LYS A 142 22.77 -11.52 14.67
CA LYS A 142 23.36 -10.29 15.24
C LYS A 142 22.33 -9.18 15.47
N MET A 143 21.08 -9.37 15.05
CA MET A 143 19.97 -8.49 15.42
C MET A 143 19.53 -8.67 16.88
N GLN A 144 19.91 -9.74 17.55
CA GLN A 144 19.58 -10.01 18.94
C GLN A 144 19.95 -8.81 19.84
N GLY A 145 18.99 -8.38 20.66
CA GLY A 145 19.18 -7.27 21.62
C GLY A 145 19.16 -5.87 21.00
N LYS A 146 19.02 -5.76 19.67
CA LYS A 146 18.90 -4.45 18.97
C LYS A 146 17.47 -3.94 19.05
N SER A 147 17.28 -2.65 18.73
CA SER A 147 15.95 -2.08 18.52
C SER A 147 15.52 -2.21 17.08
N ILE A 148 14.21 -2.40 16.84
CA ILE A 148 13.65 -2.58 15.50
C ILE A 148 12.41 -1.71 15.29
N THR A 149 12.25 -1.19 14.08
CA THR A 149 11.01 -0.57 13.62
C THR A 149 10.37 -1.42 12.53
N PHE A 150 9.13 -1.83 12.76
CA PHE A 150 8.21 -2.38 11.75
C PHE A 150 7.28 -1.30 11.21
N VAL A 151 6.54 -1.59 10.13
CA VAL A 151 5.55 -0.66 9.56
C VAL A 151 4.29 -0.65 10.42
N THR A 152 3.49 -1.70 10.38
CA THR A 152 2.34 -1.99 11.23
C THR A 152 2.18 -3.51 11.30
N ASN A 153 1.44 -4.01 12.28
CA ASN A 153 1.18 -5.45 12.43
C ASN A 153 0.34 -6.06 11.29
N SER A 154 -0.35 -5.23 10.51
CA SER A 154 -1.14 -5.61 9.31
C SER A 154 -0.40 -5.36 7.99
N SER A 155 0.86 -4.92 8.02
CA SER A 155 1.68 -4.75 6.82
C SER A 155 2.30 -6.08 6.37
N THR A 156 2.08 -6.46 5.11
CA THR A 156 2.70 -7.66 4.51
C THR A 156 4.22 -7.57 4.53
N SER A 157 4.79 -6.60 3.82
CA SER A 157 6.24 -6.46 3.63
C SER A 157 6.95 -5.68 4.74
N GLY A 158 6.19 -4.91 5.54
CA GLY A 158 6.76 -4.16 6.66
C GLY A 158 6.67 -4.89 8.01
N PHE A 159 5.98 -6.03 8.07
CA PHE A 159 5.90 -6.83 9.30
C PHE A 159 5.78 -8.33 9.03
N LYS A 160 4.69 -8.83 8.43
CA LYS A 160 4.41 -10.28 8.41
C LYS A 160 5.53 -11.10 7.76
N ILE A 161 6.00 -10.69 6.60
CA ILE A 161 7.07 -11.39 5.88
C ILE A 161 8.41 -11.31 6.63
N PRO A 162 8.93 -10.13 7.03
CA PRO A 162 10.17 -10.09 7.79
C PRO A 162 10.04 -10.71 9.19
N ALA A 163 8.90 -10.60 9.86
CA ALA A 163 8.68 -11.26 11.14
C ALA A 163 8.72 -12.79 11.01
N HIS A 164 8.10 -13.36 9.96
CA HIS A 164 8.18 -14.79 9.69
C HIS A 164 9.62 -15.27 9.45
N GLU A 165 10.44 -14.47 8.77
CA GLU A 165 11.87 -14.77 8.62
C GLU A 165 12.59 -14.73 9.97
N ILE A 166 12.30 -13.75 10.82
CA ILE A 166 12.86 -13.62 12.16
C ILE A 166 12.43 -14.80 13.04
N VAL A 167 11.15 -15.23 12.96
CA VAL A 167 10.65 -16.43 13.65
C VAL A 167 11.51 -17.65 13.33
N LYS A 168 11.83 -17.88 12.04
CA LYS A 168 12.68 -19.00 11.63
C LYS A 168 14.12 -18.90 12.16
N ILE A 169 14.72 -17.71 12.10
CA ILE A 169 16.12 -17.49 12.49
C ILE A 169 16.30 -17.69 14.00
N PHE A 170 15.35 -17.22 14.79
CA PHE A 170 15.42 -17.26 16.25
C PHE A 170 14.65 -18.43 16.87
N ASN A 171 14.07 -19.30 16.03
CA ASN A 171 13.26 -20.46 16.45
C ASN A 171 12.13 -20.07 17.42
N LEU A 172 11.39 -19.01 17.06
CA LEU A 172 10.25 -18.52 17.82
C LEU A 172 8.99 -19.31 17.46
N LYS A 173 7.97 -19.20 18.30
CA LYS A 173 6.68 -19.86 18.08
C LYS A 173 5.87 -19.20 16.98
N ASP A 174 5.80 -17.86 17.00
CA ASP A 174 4.97 -17.06 16.10
C ASP A 174 5.46 -15.61 16.00
N ASN A 175 4.76 -14.81 15.23
CA ASN A 175 5.10 -13.39 15.06
C ASN A 175 4.86 -12.54 16.31
N ASP A 176 4.03 -13.00 17.26
CA ASP A 176 3.77 -12.25 18.49
C ASP A 176 5.00 -12.27 19.39
N GLU A 177 5.79 -13.35 19.34
CA GLU A 177 7.06 -13.42 20.05
C GLU A 177 8.12 -12.47 19.44
N VAL A 178 8.02 -12.14 18.17
CA VAL A 178 8.93 -11.17 17.52
C VAL A 178 8.75 -9.76 18.08
N ILE A 179 7.51 -9.39 18.39
CA ILE A 179 7.19 -8.05 18.91
C ILE A 179 7.27 -7.95 20.44
N GLN A 180 7.50 -9.07 21.11
CA GLN A 180 7.69 -9.09 22.57
C GLN A 180 9.08 -8.53 22.90
N GLU A 181 9.10 -7.31 23.47
CA GLU A 181 10.34 -6.67 23.89
C GLU A 181 11.09 -7.52 24.92
N GLY A 182 12.41 -7.55 24.78
CA GLY A 182 13.31 -8.36 25.62
C GLY A 182 13.49 -9.81 25.13
N LYS A 183 12.68 -10.30 24.16
CA LYS A 183 12.84 -11.66 23.63
C LYS A 183 13.90 -11.72 22.51
N VAL A 184 13.68 -11.06 21.40
CA VAL A 184 14.69 -10.88 20.35
C VAL A 184 15.21 -9.46 20.35
N PHE A 185 14.30 -8.50 20.38
CA PHE A 185 14.61 -7.08 20.31
C PHE A 185 14.48 -6.42 21.68
N SER A 186 15.40 -5.49 21.99
CA SER A 186 15.31 -4.70 23.22
C SER A 186 14.15 -3.71 23.19
N LYS A 187 13.76 -3.24 21.97
CA LYS A 187 12.67 -2.32 21.73
C LYS A 187 12.05 -2.58 20.38
N VAL A 188 10.71 -2.52 20.30
CA VAL A 188 9.93 -2.68 19.06
C VAL A 188 9.09 -1.43 18.83
N ILE A 189 9.20 -0.83 17.64
CA ILE A 189 8.49 0.38 17.25
C ILE A 189 7.66 0.07 16.00
N PHE A 190 6.50 0.69 15.88
CA PHE A 190 5.71 0.70 14.65
C PHE A 190 5.72 2.11 14.04
N GLY A 191 6.25 2.21 12.80
CA GLY A 191 6.40 3.48 12.08
C GLY A 191 5.12 3.96 11.38
N GLY A 192 4.05 3.16 11.39
CA GLY A 192 2.75 3.47 10.80
C GLY A 192 2.69 3.35 9.26
N SER A 193 3.83 3.52 8.58
CA SER A 193 3.97 3.43 7.13
C SER A 193 5.39 3.03 6.75
N HIS A 194 5.62 2.63 5.48
CA HIS A 194 6.98 2.36 4.99
C HIS A 194 7.89 3.59 5.12
N PRO A 195 7.48 4.82 4.71
CA PRO A 195 8.26 6.01 4.98
C PRO A 195 8.53 6.25 6.46
N GLY A 196 7.55 6.02 7.34
CA GLY A 196 7.72 6.17 8.79
C GLY A 196 8.77 5.24 9.38
N ALA A 197 8.79 3.96 8.96
CA ALA A 197 9.82 3.02 9.39
C ALA A 197 11.23 3.42 8.92
N GLN A 198 11.35 3.93 7.70
CA GLN A 198 12.62 4.44 7.17
C GLN A 198 13.10 5.69 7.92
N VAL A 199 12.19 6.61 8.24
CA VAL A 199 12.48 7.81 9.02
C VAL A 199 12.98 7.45 10.41
N ASN A 200 12.35 6.49 11.11
CA ASN A 200 12.82 6.04 12.42
C ASN A 200 14.24 5.46 12.37
N LEU A 201 14.60 4.76 11.28
CA LEU A 201 15.96 4.28 11.06
C LEU A 201 16.95 5.45 10.92
N PHE A 202 16.61 6.46 10.10
CA PHE A 202 17.49 7.63 9.89
C PHE A 202 17.60 8.53 11.11
N LYS A 203 16.55 8.62 11.94
CA LYS A 203 16.55 9.33 13.23
C LYS A 203 17.35 8.62 14.31
N LYS A 204 17.70 7.35 14.11
CA LYS A 204 18.31 6.47 15.12
C LYS A 204 17.34 6.13 16.27
N ASP A 205 16.01 6.20 16.02
CA ASP A 205 15.00 5.73 16.96
C ASP A 205 15.00 4.20 17.08
N SER A 206 15.52 3.51 16.04
CA SER A 206 15.83 2.09 16.02
C SER A 206 17.16 1.80 15.28
N ASP A 207 17.73 0.63 15.55
CA ASP A 207 18.95 0.13 14.89
C ASP A 207 18.64 -0.52 13.55
N ILE A 208 17.43 -1.12 13.46
CA ILE A 208 16.97 -1.92 12.35
C ILE A 208 15.60 -1.40 11.93
N ALA A 209 15.28 -1.44 10.65
CA ALA A 209 13.93 -1.21 10.17
C ALA A 209 13.53 -2.24 9.10
N THR A 210 12.24 -2.55 9.05
CA THR A 210 11.66 -3.37 7.99
C THR A 210 10.70 -2.54 7.16
N PHE A 211 10.86 -2.58 5.86
CA PHE A 211 10.03 -1.81 4.94
C PHE A 211 10.16 -2.32 3.49
N ALA A 212 9.31 -1.80 2.62
CA ALA A 212 9.48 -1.90 1.18
C ALA A 212 9.69 -0.50 0.60
N ILE A 213 10.36 -0.44 -0.54
CA ILE A 213 10.43 0.75 -1.38
C ILE A 213 9.58 0.45 -2.63
N PRO A 214 8.50 1.20 -2.89
CA PRO A 214 7.78 1.06 -4.14
C PRO A 214 8.72 1.27 -5.33
N LYS A 215 8.62 0.43 -6.35
CA LYS A 215 9.48 0.51 -7.55
C LYS A 215 9.42 1.88 -8.24
N SER A 216 8.26 2.56 -8.18
CA SER A 216 8.07 3.92 -8.71
C SER A 216 8.70 5.03 -7.84
N PHE A 217 9.33 4.67 -6.71
CA PHE A 217 9.85 5.63 -5.74
C PHE A 217 11.30 6.01 -6.08
N THR A 218 11.50 7.18 -6.62
CA THR A 218 12.78 7.61 -7.21
C THR A 218 13.64 8.47 -6.29
N ILE A 219 13.31 8.58 -4.99
CA ILE A 219 14.05 9.41 -4.03
C ILE A 219 15.39 8.80 -3.59
N TYR A 220 15.61 7.54 -3.89
CA TYR A 220 16.84 6.83 -3.57
C TYR A 220 17.74 6.67 -4.79
N GLU A 221 19.05 6.66 -4.57
CA GLU A 221 20.06 6.17 -5.49
C GLU A 221 20.74 4.93 -4.92
N LEU A 222 20.99 3.94 -5.75
CA LEU A 222 21.81 2.79 -5.39
C LEU A 222 23.27 3.22 -5.44
N THR A 223 23.97 3.15 -4.31
CA THR A 223 25.38 3.56 -4.19
C THR A 223 26.35 2.39 -4.16
N SER A 224 25.88 1.21 -3.73
CA SER A 224 26.66 -0.02 -3.79
C SER A 224 25.77 -1.27 -3.79
N GLY A 225 26.34 -2.41 -4.15
CA GLY A 225 25.64 -3.68 -4.23
C GLY A 225 24.76 -3.83 -5.48
N GLN A 226 23.91 -4.84 -5.47
CA GLN A 226 22.95 -5.12 -6.53
C GLN A 226 21.53 -4.72 -6.10
N GLU A 227 20.80 -4.03 -6.95
CA GLU A 227 19.42 -3.58 -6.67
C GLU A 227 18.56 -4.73 -6.14
N ASN A 228 17.83 -4.45 -5.06
CA ASN A 228 16.91 -5.40 -4.39
C ASN A 228 17.57 -6.68 -3.84
N LYS A 229 18.87 -6.67 -3.60
CA LYS A 229 19.60 -7.78 -2.96
C LYS A 229 20.18 -7.37 -1.61
N ALA A 230 20.47 -8.36 -0.77
CA ALA A 230 21.25 -8.11 0.44
C ALA A 230 22.63 -7.53 0.03
N GLY A 231 23.10 -6.51 0.76
CA GLY A 231 24.29 -5.73 0.42
C GLY A 231 24.02 -4.49 -0.42
N ALA A 232 22.80 -4.33 -0.97
CA ALA A 232 22.42 -3.09 -1.64
C ALA A 232 22.40 -1.93 -0.64
N THR A 233 23.08 -0.84 -0.96
CA THR A 233 23.07 0.41 -0.19
C THR A 233 22.36 1.49 -0.99
N TYR A 234 21.39 2.11 -0.36
CA TYR A 234 20.57 3.16 -0.96
C TYR A 234 20.76 4.47 -0.19
N LYS A 235 20.98 5.55 -0.91
CA LYS A 235 21.14 6.90 -0.37
C LYS A 235 19.96 7.79 -0.76
N VAL A 236 19.46 8.58 0.17
CA VAL A 236 18.45 9.60 -0.08
C VAL A 236 19.05 10.71 -0.94
N LYS A 237 18.43 10.97 -2.10
CA LYS A 237 18.86 12.00 -3.04
C LYS A 237 18.65 13.41 -2.48
N GLN A 238 19.45 14.36 -2.97
CA GLN A 238 19.17 15.77 -2.78
C GLN A 238 17.82 16.14 -3.42
N GLY A 239 17.06 17.01 -2.74
CA GLY A 239 15.72 17.40 -3.19
C GLY A 239 14.63 16.34 -3.03
N ALA A 240 14.88 15.29 -2.23
CA ALA A 240 13.85 14.31 -1.89
C ALA A 240 12.66 15.00 -1.23
N VAL A 241 11.44 14.57 -1.60
CA VAL A 241 10.20 15.11 -1.04
C VAL A 241 9.95 14.61 0.38
N ALA A 242 9.08 15.30 1.11
CA ALA A 242 8.67 14.88 2.45
C ALA A 242 8.22 13.40 2.47
N PRO A 243 8.55 12.65 3.55
CA PRO A 243 9.26 13.07 4.78
C PRO A 243 10.79 12.97 4.69
N PHE A 244 11.38 12.81 3.51
CA PHE A 244 12.80 12.48 3.33
C PHE A 244 13.72 13.68 3.10
N GLY A 245 13.18 14.90 2.92
CA GLY A 245 13.98 16.09 2.62
C GLY A 245 15.10 16.34 3.64
N ASP A 246 14.79 16.18 4.93
CA ASP A 246 15.76 16.38 6.03
C ASP A 246 16.81 15.25 6.14
N TYR A 247 16.62 14.17 5.37
CA TYR A 247 17.51 12.99 5.37
C TYR A 247 18.34 12.87 4.10
N ALA A 248 18.39 13.91 3.26
CA ALA A 248 19.21 13.92 2.06
C ALA A 248 20.68 13.57 2.39
N GLY A 249 21.24 12.62 1.64
CA GLY A 249 22.58 12.08 1.88
C GLY A 249 22.66 10.96 2.94
N LYS A 250 21.60 10.68 3.71
CA LYS A 250 21.56 9.51 4.59
C LYS A 250 21.37 8.25 3.77
N SER A 251 22.00 7.16 4.24
CA SER A 251 21.98 5.87 3.55
C SER A 251 21.56 4.74 4.49
N PHE A 252 20.99 3.70 3.89
CA PHE A 252 20.78 2.41 4.55
C PHE A 252 21.29 1.27 3.68
N THR A 253 21.69 0.18 4.33
CA THR A 253 22.09 -1.07 3.67
C THR A 253 21.06 -2.16 3.95
N VAL A 254 20.66 -2.87 2.91
CA VAL A 254 19.76 -4.04 3.01
C VAL A 254 20.58 -5.22 3.52
N ILE A 255 20.26 -5.74 4.71
CA ILE A 255 20.90 -6.95 5.25
C ILE A 255 20.13 -8.23 4.91
N LYS A 256 18.85 -8.11 4.56
CA LYS A 256 18.01 -9.18 4.00
C LYS A 256 16.97 -8.60 3.05
N SER A 257 16.81 -9.24 1.92
CA SER A 257 15.79 -8.94 0.91
C SER A 257 14.93 -10.16 0.67
N ILE A 258 13.62 -9.98 0.70
CA ILE A 258 12.64 -11.08 0.58
C ILE A 258 11.61 -10.67 -0.49
N PRO A 259 11.41 -11.49 -1.54
CA PRO A 259 10.38 -11.19 -2.55
C PRO A 259 8.98 -11.33 -1.95
N VAL A 260 8.09 -10.44 -2.34
CA VAL A 260 6.70 -10.36 -1.91
C VAL A 260 5.83 -10.11 -3.14
N PHE A 261 4.80 -10.90 -3.36
CA PHE A 261 3.87 -10.69 -4.48
C PHE A 261 3.23 -9.30 -4.41
N ASN A 262 3.03 -8.69 -5.58
CA ASN A 262 2.39 -7.39 -5.69
C ASN A 262 1.01 -7.39 -5.02
N GLY A 263 0.67 -6.28 -4.38
CA GLY A 263 -0.62 -6.11 -3.73
C GLY A 263 -1.76 -6.08 -4.75
N PRO A 264 -2.91 -6.69 -4.44
CA PRO A 264 -4.06 -6.67 -5.32
C PRO A 264 -4.89 -5.39 -5.21
N ILE A 265 -5.58 -5.09 -6.29
CA ILE A 265 -6.81 -4.30 -6.28
C ILE A 265 -7.92 -5.27 -5.86
N VAL A 266 -8.67 -4.89 -4.85
CA VAL A 266 -9.76 -5.70 -4.30
C VAL A 266 -11.09 -4.99 -4.46
N PHE A 267 -12.16 -5.76 -4.65
CA PHE A 267 -13.54 -5.28 -4.67
C PHE A 267 -14.31 -5.83 -3.49
N ASN A 268 -15.23 -5.02 -2.96
CA ASN A 268 -16.37 -5.55 -2.22
C ASN A 268 -17.46 -5.90 -3.25
N VAL A 269 -17.51 -7.18 -3.66
CA VAL A 269 -18.36 -7.65 -4.77
C VAL A 269 -19.85 -7.56 -4.48
N LYS A 270 -20.24 -7.46 -3.21
CA LYS A 270 -21.63 -7.25 -2.82
C LYS A 270 -22.07 -5.79 -2.94
N LYS A 271 -21.13 -4.85 -2.86
CA LYS A 271 -21.39 -3.40 -2.89
C LYS A 271 -21.09 -2.77 -4.24
N LEU A 272 -20.55 -3.52 -5.16
CA LEU A 272 -20.27 -3.10 -6.53
C LEU A 272 -21.03 -4.02 -7.50
N SER A 273 -21.84 -3.45 -8.39
CA SER A 273 -22.60 -4.25 -9.37
C SER A 273 -21.66 -5.05 -10.27
N LYS A 274 -22.11 -6.23 -10.73
CA LYS A 274 -21.31 -7.06 -11.64
C LYS A 274 -20.92 -6.30 -12.91
N GLU A 275 -21.85 -5.51 -13.46
CA GLU A 275 -21.60 -4.65 -14.61
C GLU A 275 -20.47 -3.64 -14.35
N ASP A 276 -20.49 -2.96 -13.19
CA ASP A 276 -19.42 -2.02 -12.83
C ASP A 276 -18.09 -2.75 -12.61
N GLN A 277 -18.10 -3.92 -11.96
CA GLN A 277 -16.90 -4.74 -11.78
C GLN A 277 -16.23 -5.05 -13.12
N ASP A 278 -17.01 -5.51 -14.11
CA ASP A 278 -16.49 -5.88 -15.43
C ASP A 278 -15.99 -4.65 -16.22
N LYS A 279 -16.72 -3.54 -16.15
CA LYS A 279 -16.30 -2.26 -16.75
C LYS A 279 -14.98 -1.76 -16.15
N ILE A 280 -14.86 -1.80 -14.83
CA ILE A 280 -13.66 -1.33 -14.12
C ILE A 280 -12.46 -2.21 -14.45
N LYS A 281 -12.61 -3.53 -14.39
CA LYS A 281 -11.51 -4.45 -14.75
C LYS A 281 -11.03 -4.20 -16.17
N LYS A 282 -11.95 -4.15 -17.14
CA LYS A 282 -11.62 -3.87 -18.53
C LYS A 282 -10.92 -2.53 -18.73
N ALA A 283 -11.37 -1.48 -18.04
CA ALA A 283 -10.75 -0.15 -18.14
C ALA A 283 -9.36 -0.12 -17.53
N LEU A 284 -9.18 -0.73 -16.35
CA LEU A 284 -7.87 -0.77 -15.69
C LEU A 284 -6.83 -1.58 -16.48
N MET A 285 -7.24 -2.69 -17.11
CA MET A 285 -6.36 -3.50 -17.96
C MET A 285 -6.13 -2.89 -19.36
N SER A 286 -6.82 -1.81 -19.71
CA SER A 286 -6.70 -1.20 -21.04
C SER A 286 -5.31 -0.57 -21.25
N LYS A 287 -4.88 -0.51 -22.53
CA LYS A 287 -3.65 0.16 -22.90
C LYS A 287 -3.68 1.66 -22.54
N GLU A 288 -4.85 2.31 -22.62
CA GLU A 288 -5.03 3.72 -22.23
C GLU A 288 -4.63 3.92 -20.75
N THR A 289 -5.02 3.02 -19.85
CA THR A 289 -4.65 3.08 -18.43
C THR A 289 -3.18 2.74 -18.20
N THR A 290 -2.70 1.67 -18.82
CA THR A 290 -1.33 1.21 -18.59
C THR A 290 -0.27 2.08 -19.25
N ASP A 291 -0.63 2.89 -20.22
CA ASP A 291 0.25 3.91 -20.84
C ASP A 291 0.08 5.30 -20.20
N ASN A 292 -0.84 5.48 -19.24
CA ASN A 292 -0.98 6.73 -18.50
C ASN A 292 0.18 6.90 -17.50
N PRO A 293 1.10 7.87 -17.72
CA PRO A 293 2.30 8.03 -16.88
C PRO A 293 1.98 8.48 -15.45
N ALA A 294 0.79 9.00 -15.20
CA ALA A 294 0.35 9.32 -13.85
C ALA A 294 -0.07 8.06 -13.06
N ILE A 295 -0.43 6.96 -13.73
CA ILE A 295 -0.76 5.67 -13.09
C ILE A 295 0.45 4.74 -13.15
N PHE A 296 1.04 4.57 -14.34
CA PHE A 296 2.23 3.77 -14.58
C PHE A 296 3.37 4.66 -15.08
N SER A 297 4.25 5.08 -14.17
CA SER A 297 5.41 5.91 -14.55
C SER A 297 6.63 5.07 -14.86
N ASP A 298 7.42 5.48 -15.85
CA ASP A 298 8.76 4.92 -16.06
C ASP A 298 9.80 5.52 -15.07
N LYS A 299 10.98 4.89 -14.98
CA LYS A 299 12.07 5.33 -14.08
C LYS A 299 12.60 6.75 -14.42
N LYS A 300 12.37 7.26 -15.63
CA LYS A 300 12.84 8.57 -16.10
C LYS A 300 11.77 9.64 -15.98
N SER A 301 10.53 9.24 -15.69
CA SER A 301 9.40 10.16 -15.57
C SER A 301 9.61 11.14 -14.43
N LYS A 302 9.30 12.41 -14.69
CA LYS A 302 9.19 13.44 -13.64
C LYS A 302 7.89 13.29 -12.85
N ILE A 303 6.91 12.57 -13.39
CA ILE A 303 5.63 12.27 -12.74
C ILE A 303 5.78 10.93 -12.06
N ARG A 304 5.45 10.88 -10.77
CA ARG A 304 5.41 9.63 -10.01
C ARG A 304 4.05 8.98 -10.19
N GLY A 305 4.03 7.76 -10.74
CA GLY A 305 2.82 6.92 -10.79
C GLY A 305 2.66 6.04 -9.55
N LEU A 306 1.49 5.45 -9.42
CA LEU A 306 1.24 4.39 -8.41
C LEU A 306 2.10 3.15 -8.69
N PHE A 307 2.32 2.85 -9.97
CA PHE A 307 3.04 1.67 -10.44
C PHE A 307 4.22 2.07 -11.33
N LEU A 308 5.22 1.20 -11.42
CA LEU A 308 6.33 1.39 -12.33
C LEU A 308 6.05 0.69 -13.66
N LYS A 309 6.21 1.40 -14.78
CA LYS A 309 6.24 0.89 -16.14
C LYS A 309 7.68 0.51 -16.50
N GLU A 310 8.12 -0.70 -16.14
CA GLU A 310 9.49 -1.14 -16.45
C GLU A 310 9.71 -1.32 -17.96
N ASN A 311 8.66 -1.69 -18.69
CA ASN A 311 8.62 -1.82 -20.15
C ASN A 311 7.15 -1.84 -20.65
N PRO A 312 6.90 -1.86 -21.98
CA PRO A 312 5.54 -1.82 -22.54
C PRO A 312 4.59 -2.95 -22.11
N ASN A 313 5.11 -4.10 -21.66
CA ASN A 313 4.30 -5.27 -21.30
C ASN A 313 3.69 -5.16 -19.89
N VAL A 314 4.21 -4.23 -19.06
CA VAL A 314 3.70 -4.07 -17.68
C VAL A 314 2.30 -3.47 -17.70
N GLY A 315 1.38 -4.10 -17.00
CA GLY A 315 -0.01 -3.66 -16.86
C GLY A 315 -0.72 -4.38 -15.72
N PHE A 316 -2.04 -4.25 -15.67
CA PHE A 316 -2.85 -5.03 -14.73
C PHE A 316 -3.26 -6.36 -15.35
N LEU A 317 -3.26 -7.40 -14.52
CA LEU A 317 -3.72 -8.74 -14.82
C LEU A 317 -4.79 -9.16 -13.83
N GLU A 318 -5.73 -10.03 -14.24
CA GLU A 318 -6.66 -10.66 -13.31
C GLU A 318 -5.90 -11.55 -12.33
N THR A 319 -6.36 -11.55 -11.09
CA THR A 319 -5.93 -12.52 -10.07
C THR A 319 -6.89 -13.70 -10.15
N ASP A 320 -6.35 -14.91 -10.30
CA ASP A 320 -7.12 -16.16 -10.26
C ASP A 320 -7.69 -16.43 -8.86
#